data_2afc11935aa6eab151f8c5fd14a92fd5
#
_entry.id   2afc11935aa6eab151f8c5fd14a92fd5
#
_cell.length_a   1.000
_cell.length_b   1.000
_cell.length_c   1.000
_cell.angle_alpha   90.00
_cell.angle_beta   90.00
_cell.angle_gamma   90.00
#
_symmetry.space_group_name_H-M   'P 1'
#
loop_
_entity.id
_entity.type
_entity.pdbx_description
1 polymer ?
#
loop_
_entity_poly.entity_id
_entity_poly.type
_entity_poly.pdbx_seq_one_letter_code
_entity_poly.pdbx_strand_id
1 'polypeptide(L)'
;MSNKEDILKKYRSNIHERFEMPDLSDITPITYKEPLSQFIEMSKNVGGNIIEVKENQDINALVKELYPDAKEIASNLSEITIATRNPDTIENAQALNGTDVGIIRGMLGVAENGCIWIPQQMKEKAVCFISENIVILL
;
A
#
# COMPACT_ATOMS: atom_id res chain seq x y z
N MET A 1 26.14 -13.79 -13.09
CA MET A 1 24.85 -13.17 -13.49
C MET A 1 23.79 -13.61 -12.47
N SER A 2 22.85 -12.79 -12.12
CA SER A 2 21.81 -13.21 -11.16
C SER A 2 20.78 -14.07 -11.87
N ASN A 3 20.15 -15.02 -11.14
CA ASN A 3 19.06 -15.85 -11.68
C ASN A 3 17.92 -15.01 -12.31
N LYS A 4 17.70 -13.79 -11.82
CA LYS A 4 16.73 -12.84 -12.37
C LYS A 4 17.12 -12.41 -13.80
N GLU A 5 18.37 -12.10 -14.06
CA GLU A 5 18.84 -11.67 -15.38
C GLU A 5 18.74 -12.80 -16.41
N ASP A 6 19.04 -14.03 -16.00
CA ASP A 6 18.93 -15.21 -16.87
C ASP A 6 17.44 -15.50 -17.23
N ILE A 7 16.54 -15.38 -16.26
CA ILE A 7 15.09 -15.52 -16.49
C ILE A 7 14.59 -14.43 -17.45
N LEU A 8 14.94 -13.17 -17.20
CA LEU A 8 14.55 -12.05 -18.05
C LEU A 8 15.11 -12.18 -19.48
N LYS A 9 16.36 -12.66 -19.61
CA LYS A 9 16.97 -12.90 -20.93
C LYS A 9 16.22 -14.00 -21.70
N LYS A 10 15.92 -15.12 -21.05
CA LYS A 10 15.10 -16.21 -21.65
C LYS A 10 13.72 -15.71 -22.04
N TYR A 11 13.05 -14.96 -21.17
CA TYR A 11 11.74 -14.40 -21.47
C TYR A 11 11.78 -13.50 -22.71
N ARG A 12 12.71 -12.56 -22.77
CA ARG A 12 12.88 -11.62 -23.89
C ARG A 12 13.24 -12.33 -25.19
N SER A 13 14.02 -13.41 -25.15
CA SER A 13 14.38 -14.20 -26.34
C SER A 13 13.21 -15.00 -26.91
N ASN A 14 12.17 -15.26 -26.12
CA ASN A 14 10.97 -15.98 -26.53
C ASN A 14 9.83 -15.06 -27.01
N ILE A 15 10.01 -13.73 -26.94
CA ILE A 15 9.05 -12.79 -27.50
C ILE A 15 9.36 -12.62 -28.98
N HIS A 16 8.59 -13.28 -29.82
CA HIS A 16 8.76 -13.24 -31.29
C HIS A 16 7.96 -12.11 -31.94
N GLU A 17 6.87 -11.68 -31.29
CA GLU A 17 6.02 -10.59 -31.78
C GLU A 17 5.78 -9.56 -30.68
N ARG A 18 5.75 -8.28 -31.07
CA ARG A 18 5.36 -7.18 -30.19
C ARG A 18 4.08 -6.59 -30.74
N PHE A 19 3.07 -6.56 -29.91
CA PHE A 19 1.81 -5.90 -30.24
C PHE A 19 1.81 -4.51 -29.57
N GLU A 20 1.28 -3.54 -30.29
CA GLU A 20 0.99 -2.25 -29.69
C GLU A 20 -0.14 -2.38 -28.66
N MET A 21 -0.15 -1.48 -27.68
CA MET A 21 -1.23 -1.44 -26.72
C MET A 21 -2.54 -1.16 -27.47
N PRO A 22 -3.60 -1.96 -27.25
CA PRO A 22 -4.88 -1.72 -27.92
C PRO A 22 -5.42 -0.33 -27.54
N ASP A 23 -6.18 0.27 -28.44
CA ASP A 23 -6.92 1.49 -28.14
C ASP A 23 -7.99 1.17 -27.09
N LEU A 24 -7.93 1.90 -25.98
CA LEU A 24 -8.87 1.75 -24.83
C LEU A 24 -9.94 2.84 -24.81
N SER A 25 -10.01 3.71 -25.82
CA SER A 25 -10.96 4.83 -25.89
C SER A 25 -12.42 4.40 -25.89
N ASP A 26 -12.70 3.19 -26.40
CA ASP A 26 -14.05 2.64 -26.46
C ASP A 26 -14.51 1.94 -25.17
N ILE A 27 -13.60 1.80 -24.21
CA ILE A 27 -13.95 1.19 -22.91
C ILE A 27 -14.74 2.20 -22.08
N THR A 28 -15.98 1.87 -21.78
CA THR A 28 -16.83 2.64 -20.85
C THR A 28 -16.64 2.09 -19.43
N PRO A 29 -15.86 2.76 -18.56
CA PRO A 29 -15.67 2.30 -17.20
C PRO A 29 -16.94 2.49 -16.37
N ILE A 30 -17.06 1.71 -15.28
CA ILE A 30 -18.05 1.95 -14.26
C ILE A 30 -17.74 3.29 -13.58
N THR A 31 -18.74 4.18 -13.51
CA THR A 31 -18.59 5.49 -12.87
C THR A 31 -19.59 5.62 -11.74
N TYR A 32 -19.19 6.30 -10.67
CA TYR A 32 -20.03 6.58 -9.51
C TYR A 32 -20.23 8.09 -9.37
N LYS A 33 -21.45 8.52 -8.99
CA LYS A 33 -21.74 9.93 -8.77
C LYS A 33 -20.94 10.50 -7.60
N GLU A 34 -20.79 9.70 -6.53
CA GLU A 34 -20.08 10.04 -5.30
C GLU A 34 -19.01 8.97 -5.04
N PRO A 35 -17.87 9.02 -5.75
CA PRO A 35 -16.85 7.96 -5.69
C PRO A 35 -16.22 7.81 -4.29
N LEU A 36 -16.08 8.89 -3.52
CA LEU A 36 -15.57 8.84 -2.16
C LEU A 36 -16.50 8.06 -1.24
N SER A 37 -17.80 8.38 -1.27
CA SER A 37 -18.80 7.69 -0.45
C SER A 37 -18.86 6.19 -0.80
N GLN A 38 -18.80 5.88 -2.09
CA GLN A 38 -18.77 4.51 -2.59
C GLN A 38 -17.50 3.76 -2.11
N PHE A 39 -16.34 4.40 -2.19
CA PHE A 39 -15.08 3.84 -1.70
C PHE A 39 -15.15 3.54 -0.19
N ILE A 40 -15.66 4.47 0.61
CA ILE A 40 -15.82 4.30 2.06
C ILE A 40 -16.75 3.12 2.36
N GLU A 41 -17.88 3.02 1.67
CA GLU A 41 -18.83 1.91 1.84
C GLU A 41 -18.17 0.57 1.50
N MET A 42 -17.55 0.47 0.34
CA MET A 42 -16.90 -0.77 -0.11
C MET A 42 -15.75 -1.18 0.80
N SER A 43 -14.93 -0.22 1.25
CA SER A 43 -13.84 -0.50 2.19
C SER A 43 -14.36 -1.05 3.52
N LYS A 44 -15.47 -0.53 4.05
CA LYS A 44 -16.12 -1.06 5.26
C LYS A 44 -16.70 -2.46 5.04
N ASN A 45 -17.29 -2.71 3.88
CA ASN A 45 -17.88 -4.02 3.53
C ASN A 45 -16.81 -5.14 3.50
N VAL A 46 -15.57 -4.82 3.16
CA VAL A 46 -14.45 -5.78 3.18
C VAL A 46 -13.69 -5.78 4.52
N GLY A 47 -14.23 -5.14 5.55
CA GLY A 47 -13.68 -5.17 6.91
C GLY A 47 -12.66 -4.07 7.22
N GLY A 48 -12.48 -3.09 6.32
CA GLY A 48 -11.64 -1.92 6.57
C GLY A 48 -12.32 -0.92 7.51
N ASN A 49 -11.52 -0.18 8.26
CA ASN A 49 -11.97 0.97 9.04
C ASN A 49 -11.47 2.26 8.37
N ILE A 50 -12.39 3.17 8.07
CA ILE A 50 -12.07 4.44 7.40
C ILE A 50 -12.22 5.57 8.41
N ILE A 51 -11.19 6.40 8.48
CA ILE A 51 -11.15 7.60 9.31
C ILE A 51 -10.84 8.79 8.40
N GLU A 52 -11.74 9.74 8.34
CA GLU A 52 -11.52 11.00 7.64
C GLU A 52 -10.76 11.95 8.57
N VAL A 53 -9.58 12.39 8.14
CA VAL A 53 -8.72 13.27 8.91
C VAL A 53 -8.77 14.70 8.36
N LYS A 54 -8.63 15.69 9.24
CA LYS A 54 -8.53 17.10 8.84
C LYS A 54 -7.09 17.42 8.41
N GLU A 55 -6.94 18.42 7.57
CA GLU A 55 -5.64 18.83 6.99
C GLU A 55 -4.51 19.04 8.02
N ASN A 56 -4.83 19.51 9.23
CA ASN A 56 -3.85 19.78 10.28
C ASN A 56 -3.91 18.76 11.44
N GLN A 57 -4.53 17.62 11.24
CA GLN A 57 -4.62 16.60 12.29
C GLN A 57 -3.29 15.86 12.42
N ASP A 58 -2.83 15.70 13.67
CA ASP A 58 -1.62 14.92 13.96
C ASP A 58 -1.89 13.43 13.80
N ILE A 59 -1.36 12.87 12.71
CA ILE A 59 -1.49 11.45 12.39
C ILE A 59 -0.77 10.58 13.43
N ASN A 60 0.36 11.03 13.99
CA ASN A 60 1.10 10.27 14.99
C ASN A 60 0.28 10.13 16.28
N ALA A 61 -0.38 11.21 16.71
CA ALA A 61 -1.28 11.17 17.86
C ALA A 61 -2.49 10.26 17.60
N LEU A 62 -3.10 10.36 16.42
CA LEU A 62 -4.22 9.52 16.03
C LEU A 62 -3.86 8.02 16.03
N VAL A 63 -2.71 7.65 15.46
CA VAL A 63 -2.26 6.25 15.46
C VAL A 63 -2.03 5.73 16.87
N LYS A 64 -1.45 6.53 17.76
CA LYS A 64 -1.28 6.16 19.18
C LYS A 64 -2.61 5.97 19.91
N GLU A 65 -3.60 6.76 19.56
CA GLU A 65 -4.96 6.62 20.13
C GLU A 65 -5.64 5.34 19.65
N LEU A 66 -5.49 5.01 18.37
CA LEU A 66 -6.08 3.82 17.76
C LEU A 66 -5.40 2.51 18.20
N TYR A 67 -4.09 2.57 18.45
CA TYR A 67 -3.26 1.43 18.80
C TYR A 67 -2.40 1.73 20.03
N PRO A 68 -3.03 1.90 21.23
CA PRO A 68 -2.32 2.35 22.44
C PRO A 68 -1.26 1.35 22.94
N ASP A 69 -1.42 0.08 22.63
CA ASP A 69 -0.52 -1.00 23.06
C ASP A 69 0.58 -1.32 22.02
N ALA A 70 0.55 -0.68 20.84
CA ALA A 70 1.54 -0.90 19.79
C ALA A 70 2.93 -0.41 20.23
N LYS A 71 3.93 -1.29 20.19
CA LYS A 71 5.32 -1.02 20.54
C LYS A 71 6.19 -0.93 19.29
N GLU A 72 5.95 -1.80 18.31
CA GLU A 72 6.72 -1.90 17.08
C GLU A 72 5.91 -1.34 15.91
N ILE A 73 6.28 -0.14 15.49
CA ILE A 73 5.62 0.57 14.39
C ILE A 73 6.59 0.67 13.22
N ALA A 74 6.19 0.16 12.06
CA ALA A 74 7.01 0.20 10.85
C ALA A 74 6.46 1.22 9.84
N SER A 75 7.30 2.15 9.41
CA SER A 75 6.98 3.10 8.34
C SER A 75 8.24 3.65 7.69
N ASN A 76 8.18 3.93 6.39
CA ASN A 76 9.20 4.69 5.65
C ASN A 76 8.77 6.15 5.38
N LEU A 77 7.62 6.56 5.90
CA LEU A 77 7.08 7.90 5.73
C LEU A 77 7.74 8.86 6.72
N SER A 78 8.31 9.95 6.22
CA SER A 78 9.05 10.93 7.03
C SER A 78 8.19 11.65 8.07
N GLU A 79 6.90 11.81 7.80
CA GLU A 79 5.90 12.40 8.70
C GLU A 79 5.50 11.47 9.86
N ILE A 80 5.80 10.18 9.78
CA ILE A 80 5.52 9.21 10.85
C ILE A 80 6.72 9.14 11.80
N THR A 81 6.74 10.04 12.77
CA THR A 81 7.85 10.19 13.72
C THR A 81 7.84 9.16 14.86
N ILE A 82 6.74 8.42 15.00
CA ILE A 82 6.59 7.35 16.00
C ILE A 82 7.07 5.99 15.49
N ALA A 83 7.53 5.90 14.23
CA ALA A 83 8.04 4.65 13.67
C ALA A 83 9.31 4.20 14.40
N THR A 84 9.33 2.93 14.83
CA THR A 84 10.49 2.25 15.45
C THR A 84 11.33 1.52 14.43
N ARG A 85 10.75 1.18 13.27
CA ARG A 85 11.40 0.46 12.16
C ARG A 85 11.14 1.15 10.84
N ASN A 86 12.15 1.18 9.98
CA ASN A 86 12.01 1.72 8.63
C ASN A 86 12.23 0.59 7.60
N PRO A 87 11.21 0.21 6.81
CA PRO A 87 11.29 -0.84 5.79
C PRO A 87 12.36 -0.61 4.72
N ASP A 88 12.81 0.63 4.52
CA ASP A 88 13.82 0.95 3.51
C ASP A 88 15.27 0.74 4.01
N THR A 89 15.48 0.66 5.33
CA THR A 89 16.83 0.58 5.95
C THR A 89 17.15 -0.79 6.55
N ILE A 90 16.18 -1.68 6.71
CA ILE A 90 16.41 -3.03 7.24
C ILE A 90 17.17 -3.92 6.27
N GLU A 91 17.88 -4.91 6.81
CA GLU A 91 18.70 -5.85 6.01
C GLU A 91 17.81 -6.86 5.26
N ASN A 92 16.76 -7.36 5.91
CA ASN A 92 15.90 -8.41 5.36
C ASN A 92 14.48 -8.32 5.97
N ALA A 93 13.53 -9.03 5.35
CA ALA A 93 12.12 -9.05 5.76
C ALA A 93 11.89 -9.57 7.19
N GLN A 94 12.74 -10.49 7.68
CA GLN A 94 12.61 -11.05 9.03
C GLN A 94 12.77 -9.98 10.13
N ALA A 95 13.49 -8.89 9.84
CA ALA A 95 13.63 -7.77 10.77
C ALA A 95 12.29 -7.04 11.04
N LEU A 96 11.25 -7.30 10.25
CA LEU A 96 9.89 -6.79 10.47
C LEU A 96 9.00 -7.73 11.30
N ASN A 97 9.47 -8.92 11.69
CA ASN A 97 8.69 -9.80 12.54
C ASN A 97 8.31 -9.11 13.85
N GLY A 98 7.05 -9.28 14.26
CA GLY A 98 6.50 -8.65 15.46
C GLY A 98 6.22 -7.15 15.27
N THR A 99 5.97 -6.69 14.06
CA THR A 99 5.44 -5.35 13.80
C THR A 99 3.96 -5.31 14.14
N ASP A 100 3.61 -4.49 15.14
CA ASP A 100 2.22 -4.32 15.58
C ASP A 100 1.41 -3.50 14.56
N VAL A 101 2.03 -2.42 14.05
CA VAL A 101 1.37 -1.52 13.08
C VAL A 101 2.33 -1.15 11.95
N GLY A 102 1.95 -1.47 10.72
CA GLY A 102 2.58 -0.95 9.52
C GLY A 102 1.85 0.30 9.02
N ILE A 103 2.56 1.40 8.79
CA ILE A 103 1.96 2.64 8.27
C ILE A 103 2.58 2.93 6.91
N ILE A 104 1.76 2.93 5.87
CA ILE A 104 2.19 3.04 4.48
C ILE A 104 1.36 4.09 3.74
N ARG A 105 1.86 4.55 2.58
CA ARG A 105 1.14 5.47 1.71
C ARG A 105 0.38 4.71 0.63
N GLY A 106 -0.92 4.97 0.50
CA GLY A 106 -1.73 4.65 -0.66
C GLY A 106 -1.62 5.75 -1.72
N MET A 107 -1.87 5.40 -2.95
CA MET A 107 -1.82 6.33 -4.08
C MET A 107 -3.20 6.59 -4.69
N LEU A 108 -4.03 5.56 -4.73
CA LEU A 108 -5.35 5.60 -5.34
C LEU A 108 -6.29 4.62 -4.65
N GLY A 109 -7.47 5.09 -4.25
CA GLY A 109 -8.58 4.26 -3.81
C GLY A 109 -9.50 3.89 -4.97
N VAL A 110 -9.94 2.63 -5.01
CA VAL A 110 -10.82 2.11 -6.05
C VAL A 110 -12.24 1.98 -5.50
N ALA A 111 -13.14 2.85 -5.94
CA ALA A 111 -14.51 2.93 -5.42
C ALA A 111 -15.33 1.65 -5.69
N GLU A 112 -15.01 0.90 -6.74
CA GLU A 112 -15.73 -0.33 -7.10
C GLU A 112 -15.63 -1.42 -6.04
N ASN A 113 -14.47 -1.55 -5.39
CA ASN A 113 -14.17 -2.71 -4.52
C ASN A 113 -13.44 -2.36 -3.21
N GLY A 114 -13.20 -1.07 -2.93
CA GLY A 114 -12.50 -0.62 -1.72
C GLY A 114 -10.99 -0.90 -1.70
N CYS A 115 -10.40 -1.37 -2.80
CA CYS A 115 -8.97 -1.59 -2.89
C CYS A 115 -8.20 -0.27 -2.89
N ILE A 116 -6.95 -0.32 -2.39
CA ILE A 116 -6.03 0.80 -2.44
C ILE A 116 -4.77 0.38 -3.20
N TRP A 117 -4.41 1.19 -4.19
CA TRP A 117 -3.15 1.00 -4.91
C TRP A 117 -1.98 1.47 -4.06
N ILE A 118 -1.06 0.55 -3.73
CA ILE A 118 0.17 0.87 -3.01
C ILE A 118 1.32 0.99 -4.01
N PRO A 119 2.01 2.14 -4.08
CA PRO A 119 3.13 2.34 -5.01
C PRO A 119 4.33 1.48 -4.62
N GLN A 120 5.16 1.15 -5.63
CA GLN A 120 6.31 0.26 -5.44
C GLN A 120 7.59 1.00 -4.97
N GLN A 121 7.46 2.08 -4.22
CA GLN A 121 8.61 2.90 -3.80
C GLN A 121 9.32 2.35 -2.55
N MET A 122 8.65 1.54 -1.75
CA MET A 122 9.21 0.93 -0.54
C MET A 122 10.16 -0.22 -0.91
N LYS A 123 11.34 -0.27 -0.29
CA LYS A 123 12.33 -1.33 -0.52
C LYS A 123 11.83 -2.69 -0.02
N GLU A 124 11.37 -2.75 1.25
CA GLU A 124 10.89 -4.00 1.83
C GLU A 124 9.36 -3.98 1.99
N LYS A 125 8.69 -4.65 1.07
CA LYS A 125 7.22 -4.68 0.99
C LYS A 125 6.57 -5.68 1.95
N ALA A 126 7.37 -6.50 2.62
CA ALA A 126 6.86 -7.46 3.59
C ALA A 126 6.05 -6.79 4.70
N VAL A 127 6.32 -5.50 5.01
CA VAL A 127 5.54 -4.73 5.98
C VAL A 127 4.04 -4.76 5.69
N CYS A 128 3.63 -4.79 4.42
CA CYS A 128 2.22 -4.84 4.03
C CYS A 128 1.52 -6.16 4.39
N PHE A 129 2.28 -7.20 4.72
CA PHE A 129 1.76 -8.56 4.93
C PHE A 129 2.10 -9.13 6.29
N ILE A 130 3.18 -8.64 6.93
CA ILE A 130 3.70 -9.18 8.19
C ILE A 130 3.19 -8.42 9.42
N SER A 131 2.77 -7.16 9.24
CA SER A 131 2.22 -6.33 10.32
C SER A 131 0.87 -6.87 10.78
N GLU A 132 0.62 -6.86 12.09
CA GLU A 132 -0.68 -7.28 12.65
C GLU A 132 -1.80 -6.33 12.22
N ASN A 133 -1.48 -5.04 12.10
CA ASN A 133 -2.39 -4.01 11.64
C ASN A 133 -1.73 -3.19 10.53
N ILE A 134 -2.51 -2.77 9.54
CA ILE A 134 -2.06 -1.88 8.47
C ILE A 134 -2.87 -0.58 8.50
N VAL A 135 -2.16 0.54 8.55
CA VAL A 135 -2.71 1.88 8.37
C VAL A 135 -2.26 2.41 7.01
N ILE A 136 -3.20 2.78 6.17
CA ILE A 136 -2.91 3.29 4.83
C ILE A 136 -3.32 4.77 4.80
N LEU A 137 -2.37 5.65 4.60
CA LEU A 137 -2.62 7.07 4.36
C LEU A 137 -2.91 7.28 2.88
N LEU A 138 -4.11 7.77 2.57
CA LEU A 138 -4.59 7.97 1.19
C LEU A 138 -4.93 9.45 0.96
#